data_1813eccd48a5d07793213d9f6664247a
#
_entry.id   1813eccd48a5d07793213d9f6664247a
#
_cell.length_a   1.000
_cell.length_b   1.000
_cell.length_c   1.000
_cell.angle_alpha   90.00
_cell.angle_beta   90.00
_cell.angle_gamma   90.00
#
_symmetry.space_group_name_H-M   'P 1'
#
loop_
_entity.id
_entity.type
_entity.pdbx_description
1 polymer ?
#
loop_
_entity_poly.entity_id
_entity_poly.type
_entity_poly.pdbx_seq_one_letter_code
_entity_poly.pdbx_strand_id
1 'polypeptide(L)'
;MSSCNVTVIGAGPYGLAATAYLRASGIEARAFGEPMAFWANQMPAGMCLRSNWEASHIGDPRRALTLDAFRDLKGNHIGKPIPLDRFVHYGLWYQREAVPDVDLRRVTRVEQNGNGLKVTLSDGEQFASRRVVVATGIGPFAYRPKEFLAIPRELASHAVDHRYLNKFRGKKVAIIGGGQSALESAALLKEAGAEPEVLVREASLNWVGLHARLHRLGPISKLFYSNRDVGPAGISKLVAAPHLFRRFPREFQDKVAYRAIRPAGAAWLRPRLAGVKISLGHKVVEAAEKGSLLQIKLQDGTERLVDHCLLATGFRVDLSLYAFLAPSLLQQLRTVDGFPVLSRGFESSIPGLHFLGKPASWSFGPLLCFVSGTEFAGMELARVVKHSRKATNGNG
;
A
#
# COMPACT_ATOMS: atom_id res chain seq x y z
N MET A 1 -0.81 -5.28 34.81
CA MET A 1 -0.42 -5.13 33.38
C MET A 1 -0.32 -3.66 33.08
N SER A 2 0.74 -3.22 32.41
CA SER A 2 0.81 -1.87 31.86
C SER A 2 -0.33 -1.64 30.87
N SER A 3 -0.80 -0.40 30.76
CA SER A 3 -1.90 -0.06 29.83
C SER A 3 -1.45 1.00 28.85
N CYS A 4 -1.91 0.91 27.61
CA CYS A 4 -1.68 1.90 26.57
C CYS A 4 -3.03 2.43 26.07
N ASN A 5 -3.10 3.72 25.79
CA ASN A 5 -4.35 4.29 25.26
C ASN A 5 -4.57 3.87 23.81
N VAL A 6 -3.54 4.04 22.95
CA VAL A 6 -3.59 3.64 21.54
C VAL A 6 -2.30 2.93 21.14
N THR A 7 -2.43 1.70 20.65
CA THR A 7 -1.33 0.94 20.06
C THR A 7 -1.44 0.99 18.53
N VAL A 8 -0.41 1.48 17.86
CA VAL A 8 -0.33 1.54 16.40
C VAL A 8 0.62 0.45 15.92
N ILE A 9 0.12 -0.50 15.12
CA ILE A 9 0.88 -1.62 14.58
C ILE A 9 1.28 -1.30 13.14
N GLY A 10 2.58 -1.12 12.92
CA GLY A 10 3.18 -0.74 11.65
C GLY A 10 3.69 0.70 11.66
N ALA A 11 4.97 0.87 11.31
CA ALA A 11 5.69 2.14 11.24
C ALA A 11 5.97 2.58 9.79
N GLY A 12 5.08 2.26 8.86
CA GLY A 12 5.04 2.83 7.52
C GLY A 12 4.34 4.20 7.51
N PRO A 13 4.14 4.81 6.33
CA PRO A 13 3.55 6.14 6.19
C PRO A 13 2.23 6.33 6.96
N TYR A 14 1.33 5.34 6.94
CA TYR A 14 0.05 5.40 7.65
C TYR A 14 0.21 5.33 9.17
N GLY A 15 1.06 4.43 9.68
CA GLY A 15 1.27 4.30 11.11
C GLY A 15 2.00 5.49 11.71
N LEU A 16 3.02 6.00 11.02
CA LEU A 16 3.76 7.21 11.43
C LEU A 16 2.85 8.44 11.47
N ALA A 17 2.09 8.69 10.39
CA ALA A 17 1.13 9.79 10.35
C ALA A 17 0.07 9.65 11.44
N ALA A 18 -0.56 8.48 11.61
CA ALA A 18 -1.58 8.24 12.62
C ALA A 18 -1.05 8.55 14.04
N THR A 19 0.17 8.08 14.36
CA THR A 19 0.81 8.33 15.65
C THR A 19 1.07 9.83 15.86
N ALA A 20 1.58 10.52 14.84
CA ALA A 20 1.84 11.96 14.91
C ALA A 20 0.54 12.77 15.16
N TYR A 21 -0.55 12.45 14.44
CA TYR A 21 -1.84 13.13 14.62
C TYR A 21 -2.50 12.84 15.96
N LEU A 22 -2.41 11.60 16.47
CA LEU A 22 -2.90 11.22 17.79
C LEU A 22 -2.17 12.03 18.86
N ARG A 23 -0.84 12.05 18.83
CA ARG A 23 0.00 12.79 19.81
C ARG A 23 -0.23 14.30 19.74
N ALA A 24 -0.32 14.88 18.56
CA ALA A 24 -0.66 16.29 18.38
C ALA A 24 -2.04 16.64 18.94
N SER A 25 -2.95 15.66 19.07
CA SER A 25 -4.27 15.81 19.68
C SER A 25 -4.29 15.54 21.19
N GLY A 26 -3.12 15.34 21.85
CA GLY A 26 -2.98 15.04 23.26
C GLY A 26 -3.37 13.59 23.63
N ILE A 27 -3.30 12.67 22.67
CA ILE A 27 -3.60 11.26 22.87
C ILE A 27 -2.29 10.48 22.95
N GLU A 28 -2.09 9.75 24.04
CA GLU A 28 -0.97 8.83 24.18
C GLU A 28 -1.09 7.71 23.15
N ALA A 29 -0.06 7.52 22.33
CA ALA A 29 0.02 6.49 21.31
C ALA A 29 1.42 5.91 21.22
N ARG A 30 1.53 4.58 21.19
CA ARG A 30 2.78 3.84 20.97
C ARG A 30 2.74 3.21 19.59
N ALA A 31 3.81 3.40 18.80
CA ALA A 31 3.96 2.81 17.48
C ALA A 31 4.94 1.63 17.52
N PHE A 32 4.61 0.53 16.85
CA PHE A 32 5.38 -0.71 16.82
C PHE A 32 5.71 -1.15 15.42
N GLY A 33 6.94 -1.66 15.23
CA GLY A 33 7.44 -2.23 14.00
C GLY A 33 8.56 -1.44 13.36
N GLU A 34 9.24 -2.03 12.40
CA GLU A 34 10.37 -1.42 11.68
C GLU A 34 9.89 -0.28 10.78
N PRO A 35 10.46 0.94 10.93
CA PRO A 35 10.09 2.09 10.09
C PRO A 35 10.33 1.83 8.61
N MET A 36 9.32 2.13 7.77
CA MET A 36 9.36 2.02 6.31
C MET A 36 9.68 0.62 5.76
N ALA A 37 9.60 -0.47 6.57
CA ALA A 37 10.05 -1.81 6.22
C ALA A 37 9.51 -2.34 4.87
N PHE A 38 8.22 -2.17 4.57
CA PHE A 38 7.66 -2.60 3.28
C PHE A 38 8.37 -1.93 2.10
N TRP A 39 8.58 -0.62 2.18
CA TRP A 39 9.22 0.17 1.13
C TRP A 39 10.71 -0.14 1.00
N ALA A 40 11.37 -0.35 2.13
CA ALA A 40 12.81 -0.64 2.16
C ALA A 40 13.15 -2.06 1.73
N ASN A 41 12.31 -3.05 2.10
CA ASN A 41 12.69 -4.47 2.03
C ASN A 41 11.88 -5.28 1.00
N GLN A 42 10.62 -4.88 0.69
CA GLN A 42 9.71 -5.66 -0.13
C GLN A 42 9.44 -5.05 -1.53
N MET A 43 9.95 -3.87 -1.80
CA MET A 43 9.89 -3.30 -3.15
C MET A 43 11.23 -3.43 -3.85
N PRO A 44 11.26 -3.78 -5.15
CA PRO A 44 12.50 -3.87 -5.91
C PRO A 44 13.31 -2.57 -5.89
N ALA A 45 14.61 -2.68 -5.64
CA ALA A 45 15.53 -1.56 -5.69
C ALA A 45 15.58 -0.96 -7.10
N GLY A 46 15.69 0.36 -7.20
CA GLY A 46 15.64 1.08 -8.48
C GLY A 46 14.25 1.44 -8.98
N MET A 47 13.18 1.03 -8.27
CA MET A 47 11.82 1.53 -8.51
C MET A 47 11.69 3.00 -8.14
N CYS A 48 10.70 3.65 -8.77
CA CYS A 48 10.30 5.02 -8.45
C CYS A 48 8.82 5.08 -8.08
N LEU A 49 8.43 6.10 -7.33
CA LEU A 49 7.03 6.34 -7.04
C LEU A 49 6.27 6.73 -8.32
N ARG A 50 5.10 6.13 -8.50
CA ARG A 50 4.18 6.52 -9.57
C ARG A 50 3.46 7.83 -9.27
N SER A 51 3.25 8.14 -7.99
CA SER A 51 2.55 9.35 -7.54
C SER A 51 3.35 10.62 -7.83
N ASN A 52 2.62 11.71 -8.07
CA ASN A 52 3.23 13.03 -8.19
C ASN A 52 3.86 13.47 -6.87
N TRP A 53 4.67 14.51 -6.95
CA TRP A 53 5.38 15.09 -5.81
C TRP A 53 4.41 15.44 -4.67
N GLU A 54 3.37 16.21 -4.98
CA GLU A 54 2.38 16.72 -4.02
C GLU A 54 1.56 15.59 -3.36
N ALA A 55 1.39 14.47 -4.06
CA ALA A 55 0.66 13.30 -3.57
C ALA A 55 1.54 12.31 -2.79
N SER A 56 2.83 12.61 -2.63
CA SER A 56 3.81 11.72 -1.99
C SER A 56 4.25 12.19 -0.60
N HIS A 57 3.68 13.27 -0.08
CA HIS A 57 3.92 13.71 1.31
C HIS A 57 3.23 12.77 2.31
N ILE A 58 3.94 12.41 3.37
CA ILE A 58 3.34 11.78 4.56
C ILE A 58 2.61 12.88 5.34
N GLY A 59 1.37 12.61 5.75
CA GLY A 59 0.56 13.58 6.50
C GLY A 59 1.21 13.96 7.82
N ASP A 60 1.38 15.26 8.03
CA ASP A 60 1.94 15.83 9.26
C ASP A 60 0.97 16.86 9.85
N PRO A 61 0.63 16.80 11.17
CA PRO A 61 -0.29 17.73 11.81
C PRO A 61 0.17 19.18 11.75
N ARG A 62 1.49 19.44 11.68
CA ARG A 62 2.09 20.77 11.59
C ARG A 62 2.38 21.19 10.15
N ARG A 63 2.23 20.30 9.18
CA ARG A 63 2.60 20.49 7.76
C ARG A 63 4.04 20.96 7.54
N ALA A 64 4.92 20.62 8.48
CA ALA A 64 6.34 20.97 8.46
C ALA A 64 7.20 19.87 7.84
N LEU A 65 6.81 18.59 8.00
CA LEU A 65 7.59 17.44 7.58
C LEU A 65 7.21 16.98 6.18
N THR A 66 7.34 17.86 5.20
CA THR A 66 7.02 17.61 3.79
C THR A 66 8.23 17.08 3.02
N LEU A 67 8.00 16.52 1.83
CA LEU A 67 9.08 16.18 0.88
C LEU A 67 9.90 17.43 0.49
N ASP A 68 9.25 18.61 0.43
CA ASP A 68 9.95 19.85 0.14
C ASP A 68 10.92 20.18 1.27
N ALA A 69 10.46 20.16 2.51
CA ALA A 69 11.32 20.37 3.67
C ALA A 69 12.47 19.37 3.73
N PHE A 70 12.22 18.09 3.44
CA PHE A 70 13.26 17.07 3.38
C PHE A 70 14.26 17.31 2.25
N ARG A 71 13.79 17.70 1.04
CA ARG A 71 14.66 18.06 -0.09
C ARG A 71 15.57 19.25 0.23
N ASP A 72 15.03 20.25 0.93
CA ASP A 72 15.73 21.48 1.25
C ASP A 72 16.78 21.29 2.36
N LEU A 73 16.77 20.14 3.06
CA LEU A 73 17.86 19.75 3.95
C LEU A 73 19.15 19.49 3.12
N LYS A 74 20.28 19.85 3.70
CA LYS A 74 21.61 19.73 3.06
C LYS A 74 21.89 18.31 2.57
N GLY A 75 22.19 18.16 1.28
CA GLY A 75 22.55 16.87 0.66
C GLY A 75 21.38 16.00 0.20
N ASN A 76 20.12 16.43 0.40
CA ASN A 76 18.97 15.64 -0.02
C ASN A 76 18.47 16.04 -1.42
N HIS A 77 19.21 15.65 -2.45
CA HIS A 77 18.72 15.81 -3.81
C HIS A 77 17.73 14.72 -4.18
N ILE A 78 16.51 15.10 -4.63
CA ILE A 78 15.44 14.17 -5.03
C ILE A 78 15.05 14.46 -6.47
N GLY A 79 15.23 13.45 -7.35
CA GLY A 79 14.81 13.51 -8.75
C GLY A 79 13.30 13.33 -8.93
N LYS A 80 12.83 13.57 -10.16
CA LYS A 80 11.46 13.26 -10.62
C LYS A 80 11.53 12.31 -11.81
N PRO A 81 10.91 11.11 -11.73
CA PRO A 81 10.07 10.57 -10.63
C PRO A 81 10.87 10.35 -9.34
N ILE A 82 10.17 10.35 -8.20
CA ILE A 82 10.79 10.19 -6.87
C ILE A 82 11.38 8.78 -6.76
N PRO A 83 12.71 8.60 -6.61
CA PRO A 83 13.31 7.29 -6.40
C PRO A 83 12.86 6.67 -5.07
N LEU A 84 12.64 5.35 -5.08
CA LEU A 84 12.19 4.60 -3.92
C LEU A 84 13.08 4.78 -2.69
N ASP A 85 14.41 4.75 -2.87
CA ASP A 85 15.38 4.95 -1.80
C ASP A 85 15.24 6.34 -1.16
N ARG A 86 15.01 7.39 -1.96
CA ARG A 86 14.79 8.75 -1.48
C ARG A 86 13.48 8.87 -0.70
N PHE A 87 12.43 8.17 -1.14
CA PHE A 87 11.18 8.11 -0.38
C PHE A 87 11.36 7.37 0.95
N VAL A 88 12.14 6.28 0.97
CA VAL A 88 12.48 5.57 2.22
C VAL A 88 13.25 6.50 3.17
N HIS A 89 14.27 7.21 2.69
CA HIS A 89 15.03 8.17 3.50
C HIS A 89 14.15 9.31 4.04
N TYR A 90 13.22 9.82 3.21
CA TYR A 90 12.21 10.78 3.65
C TYR A 90 11.35 10.22 4.79
N GLY A 91 10.83 9.00 4.65
CA GLY A 91 10.03 8.35 5.68
C GLY A 91 10.79 8.09 6.98
N LEU A 92 12.07 7.73 6.90
CA LEU A 92 12.95 7.57 8.06
C LEU A 92 13.27 8.92 8.73
N TRP A 93 13.45 9.98 7.95
CA TRP A 93 13.57 11.33 8.50
C TRP A 93 12.27 11.76 9.20
N TYR A 94 11.13 11.59 8.54
CA TYR A 94 9.81 11.85 9.13
C TYR A 94 9.64 11.10 10.47
N GLN A 95 10.04 9.83 10.52
CA GLN A 95 9.95 9.02 11.73
C GLN A 95 10.77 9.62 12.88
N ARG A 96 12.03 10.02 12.62
CA ARG A 96 12.90 10.61 13.66
C ARG A 96 12.35 11.92 14.20
N GLU A 97 11.75 12.75 13.35
CA GLU A 97 11.21 14.06 13.74
C GLU A 97 9.83 13.96 14.43
N ALA A 98 8.93 13.09 13.92
CA ALA A 98 7.54 13.03 14.38
C ALA A 98 7.28 11.93 15.43
N VAL A 99 7.99 10.79 15.32
CA VAL A 99 7.77 9.60 16.16
C VAL A 99 9.11 8.93 16.47
N PRO A 100 10.01 9.62 17.21
CA PRO A 100 11.40 9.16 17.45
C PRO A 100 11.47 7.85 18.24
N ASP A 101 10.48 7.55 19.05
CA ASP A 101 10.37 6.44 20.00
C ASP A 101 9.55 5.25 19.44
N VAL A 102 9.60 5.01 18.13
CA VAL A 102 9.01 3.79 17.56
C VAL A 102 9.65 2.56 18.20
N ASP A 103 8.81 1.69 18.76
CA ASP A 103 9.26 0.41 19.31
C ASP A 103 9.46 -0.58 18.16
N LEU A 104 10.69 -1.04 17.94
CA LEU A 104 11.05 -1.92 16.84
C LEU A 104 10.55 -3.37 17.01
N ARG A 105 10.07 -3.72 18.19
CA ARG A 105 9.50 -5.04 18.46
C ARG A 105 8.23 -5.26 17.65
N ARG A 106 8.05 -6.47 17.20
CA ARG A 106 6.87 -6.87 16.43
C ARG A 106 5.73 -7.24 17.36
N VAL A 107 4.52 -6.79 17.03
CA VAL A 107 3.31 -7.33 17.63
C VAL A 107 3.05 -8.71 17.02
N THR A 108 3.00 -9.73 17.85
CA THR A 108 2.80 -11.12 17.46
C THR A 108 1.37 -11.60 17.70
N ARG A 109 0.63 -10.94 18.62
CA ARG A 109 -0.76 -11.29 18.90
C ARG A 109 -1.57 -10.09 19.37
N VAL A 110 -2.78 -9.99 18.86
CA VAL A 110 -3.86 -9.12 19.37
C VAL A 110 -5.08 -9.97 19.64
N GLU A 111 -5.63 -9.89 20.83
CA GLU A 111 -6.83 -10.61 21.24
C GLU A 111 -7.74 -9.76 22.10
N GLN A 112 -9.02 -10.13 22.22
CA GLN A 112 -9.96 -9.41 23.06
C GLN A 112 -9.65 -9.67 24.55
N ASN A 113 -9.78 -8.63 25.37
CA ASN A 113 -9.57 -8.69 26.80
C ASN A 113 -10.59 -7.78 27.52
N GLY A 114 -11.71 -8.36 27.93
CA GLY A 114 -12.82 -7.58 28.49
C GLY A 114 -13.27 -6.51 27.49
N ASN A 115 -13.29 -5.26 27.92
CA ASN A 115 -13.70 -4.11 27.10
C ASN A 115 -12.55 -3.52 26.25
N GLY A 116 -11.39 -4.16 26.21
CA GLY A 116 -10.21 -3.70 25.46
C GLY A 116 -9.55 -4.82 24.68
N LEU A 117 -8.31 -4.56 24.29
CA LEU A 117 -7.49 -5.47 23.50
C LEU A 117 -6.20 -5.78 24.27
N LYS A 118 -5.78 -7.03 24.27
CA LYS A 118 -4.47 -7.46 24.77
C LYS A 118 -3.51 -7.57 23.61
N VAL A 119 -2.35 -6.97 23.74
CA VAL A 119 -1.26 -6.99 22.75
C VAL A 119 -0.10 -7.77 23.31
N THR A 120 0.45 -8.68 22.49
CA THR A 120 1.67 -9.44 22.81
C THR A 120 2.76 -9.06 21.82
N LEU A 121 3.96 -8.79 22.32
CA LEU A 121 5.15 -8.46 21.53
C LEU A 121 6.01 -9.69 21.26
N SER A 122 7.00 -9.55 20.39
CA SER A 122 7.90 -10.62 19.96
C SER A 122 8.82 -11.17 21.06
N ASP A 123 9.04 -10.41 22.12
CA ASP A 123 9.79 -10.82 23.32
C ASP A 123 8.91 -11.44 24.42
N GLY A 124 7.60 -11.55 24.16
CA GLY A 124 6.62 -12.09 25.11
C GLY A 124 5.99 -11.06 26.05
N GLU A 125 6.42 -9.79 26.03
CA GLU A 125 5.74 -8.72 26.80
C GLU A 125 4.27 -8.63 26.39
N GLN A 126 3.39 -8.51 27.39
CA GLN A 126 1.96 -8.36 27.19
C GLN A 126 1.45 -7.12 27.92
N PHE A 127 0.59 -6.38 27.26
CA PHE A 127 -0.07 -5.22 27.85
C PHE A 127 -1.50 -5.04 27.32
N ALA A 128 -2.32 -4.33 28.10
CA ALA A 128 -3.66 -3.96 27.68
C ALA A 128 -3.62 -2.70 26.82
N SER A 129 -4.42 -2.65 25.76
CA SER A 129 -4.59 -1.47 24.93
C SER A 129 -6.06 -1.14 24.78
N ARG A 130 -6.42 0.11 25.03
CA ARG A 130 -7.80 0.55 24.82
C ARG A 130 -8.18 0.54 23.34
N ARG A 131 -7.22 0.85 22.47
CA ARG A 131 -7.39 0.83 21.00
C ARG A 131 -6.16 0.27 20.32
N VAL A 132 -6.39 -0.49 19.27
CA VAL A 132 -5.34 -0.99 18.38
C VAL A 132 -5.63 -0.49 16.96
N VAL A 133 -4.64 0.12 16.34
CA VAL A 133 -4.68 0.65 14.97
C VAL A 133 -3.77 -0.18 14.10
N VAL A 134 -4.34 -0.95 13.17
CA VAL A 134 -3.61 -1.79 12.23
C VAL A 134 -3.23 -0.97 11.00
N ALA A 135 -1.93 -0.70 10.84
CA ALA A 135 -1.33 0.07 9.75
C ALA A 135 -0.15 -0.68 9.10
N THR A 136 -0.22 -2.01 9.04
CA THR A 136 0.87 -2.92 8.62
C THR A 136 1.13 -2.96 7.12
N GLY A 137 0.45 -2.12 6.33
CA GLY A 137 0.65 -2.02 4.88
C GLY A 137 0.00 -3.14 4.09
N ILE A 138 0.55 -3.43 2.91
CA ILE A 138 -0.05 -4.33 1.92
C ILE A 138 0.72 -5.64 1.72
N GLY A 139 1.90 -5.77 2.32
CA GLY A 139 2.79 -6.92 2.11
C GLY A 139 2.10 -8.29 2.26
N PRO A 140 1.32 -8.53 3.33
CA PRO A 140 0.63 -9.80 3.52
C PRO A 140 -0.38 -10.13 2.41
N PHE A 141 -0.86 -9.15 1.68
CA PHE A 141 -1.92 -9.29 0.67
C PHE A 141 -1.40 -9.54 -0.75
N ALA A 142 -0.13 -9.88 -0.92
CA ALA A 142 0.45 -10.23 -2.22
C ALA A 142 -0.37 -11.35 -2.88
N TYR A 143 -0.97 -11.06 -4.03
CA TYR A 143 -1.90 -12.00 -4.66
C TYR A 143 -1.18 -12.99 -5.56
N ARG A 144 -1.34 -14.27 -5.26
CA ARG A 144 -0.87 -15.38 -6.07
C ARG A 144 -2.05 -16.00 -6.81
N PRO A 145 -2.13 -15.92 -8.15
CA PRO A 145 -3.21 -16.53 -8.93
C PRO A 145 -3.28 -18.05 -8.74
N LYS A 146 -4.48 -18.60 -8.88
CA LYS A 146 -4.74 -20.03 -8.67
C LYS A 146 -3.86 -20.93 -9.55
N GLU A 147 -3.53 -20.49 -10.76
CA GLU A 147 -2.70 -21.20 -11.74
C GLU A 147 -1.26 -21.41 -11.23
N PHE A 148 -0.85 -20.65 -10.22
CA PHE A 148 0.50 -20.69 -9.65
C PHE A 148 0.56 -21.24 -8.22
N LEU A 149 -0.57 -21.62 -7.60
CA LEU A 149 -0.60 -22.03 -6.19
C LEU A 149 0.28 -23.27 -5.90
N ALA A 150 0.29 -24.24 -6.83
CA ALA A 150 1.09 -25.45 -6.73
C ALA A 150 2.54 -25.29 -7.20
N ILE A 151 2.89 -24.15 -7.82
CA ILE A 151 4.24 -23.95 -8.36
C ILE A 151 5.20 -23.53 -7.24
N PRO A 152 6.39 -24.12 -7.13
CA PRO A 152 7.42 -23.73 -6.17
C PRO A 152 7.79 -22.24 -6.30
N ARG A 153 8.17 -21.62 -5.18
CA ARG A 153 8.54 -20.19 -5.16
C ARG A 153 9.81 -19.90 -5.95
N GLU A 154 10.65 -20.90 -6.13
CA GLU A 154 11.87 -20.87 -6.94
C GLU A 154 11.57 -20.68 -8.44
N LEU A 155 10.41 -21.15 -8.92
CA LEU A 155 9.95 -21.04 -10.30
C LEU A 155 8.93 -19.92 -10.49
N ALA A 156 8.14 -19.60 -9.47
CA ALA A 156 7.19 -18.48 -9.54
C ALA A 156 7.07 -17.79 -8.18
N SER A 157 7.33 -16.49 -8.13
CA SER A 157 7.28 -15.69 -6.89
C SER A 157 6.66 -14.33 -7.13
N HIS A 158 6.17 -13.67 -6.08
CA HIS A 158 5.61 -12.34 -6.20
C HIS A 158 6.71 -11.26 -6.26
N ALA A 159 6.43 -10.14 -6.93
CA ALA A 159 7.39 -9.04 -7.04
C ALA A 159 7.89 -8.51 -5.68
N VAL A 160 7.06 -8.58 -4.63
CA VAL A 160 7.44 -8.18 -3.25
C VAL A 160 8.46 -9.12 -2.57
N ASP A 161 8.68 -10.31 -3.13
CA ASP A 161 9.64 -11.28 -2.60
C ASP A 161 11.09 -10.92 -2.98
N HIS A 162 11.28 -9.85 -3.78
CA HIS A 162 12.56 -9.50 -4.36
C HIS A 162 12.93 -8.04 -4.16
N ARG A 163 13.92 -7.80 -3.33
CA ARG A 163 14.56 -6.49 -3.22
C ARG A 163 15.53 -6.22 -4.38
N TYR A 164 16.26 -7.25 -4.83
CA TYR A 164 17.25 -7.16 -5.90
C TYR A 164 16.89 -8.13 -7.03
N LEU A 165 16.79 -7.61 -8.25
CA LEU A 165 16.44 -8.38 -9.45
C LEU A 165 17.66 -8.89 -10.23
N ASN A 166 18.88 -8.51 -9.86
CA ASN A 166 20.12 -8.95 -10.49
C ASN A 166 20.37 -10.47 -10.41
N LYS A 167 19.72 -11.17 -9.47
CA LYS A 167 19.74 -12.65 -9.39
C LYS A 167 19.13 -13.35 -10.60
N PHE A 168 18.37 -12.62 -11.42
CA PHE A 168 17.77 -13.13 -12.64
C PHE A 168 18.59 -12.84 -13.91
N ARG A 169 19.82 -12.33 -13.76
CA ARG A 169 20.75 -12.09 -14.90
C ARG A 169 20.88 -13.34 -15.76
N GLY A 170 20.76 -13.21 -17.09
CA GLY A 170 20.84 -14.28 -18.06
C GLY A 170 19.62 -15.22 -18.08
N LYS A 171 18.59 -14.97 -17.27
CA LYS A 171 17.39 -15.79 -17.19
C LYS A 171 16.26 -15.23 -18.05
N LYS A 172 15.45 -16.14 -18.61
CA LYS A 172 14.16 -15.81 -19.22
C LYS A 172 13.11 -15.67 -18.14
N VAL A 173 12.55 -14.48 -17.96
CA VAL A 173 11.59 -14.18 -16.89
C VAL A 173 10.25 -13.73 -17.49
N ALA A 174 9.20 -14.53 -17.27
CA ALA A 174 7.83 -14.08 -17.55
C ALA A 174 7.32 -13.20 -16.39
N ILE A 175 6.67 -12.08 -16.71
CA ILE A 175 6.09 -11.18 -15.73
C ILE A 175 4.59 -11.12 -15.93
N ILE A 176 3.81 -11.50 -14.92
CA ILE A 176 2.34 -11.52 -15.00
C ILE A 176 1.77 -10.22 -14.46
N GLY A 177 1.18 -9.40 -15.33
CA GLY A 177 0.51 -8.16 -14.95
C GLY A 177 0.68 -7.03 -15.96
N GLY A 178 -0.17 -6.01 -15.90
CA GLY A 178 -0.14 -4.82 -16.76
C GLY A 178 -0.07 -3.51 -15.99
N GLY A 179 0.27 -3.55 -14.69
CA GLY A 179 0.38 -2.37 -13.84
C GLY A 179 1.81 -1.86 -13.67
N GLN A 180 1.97 -0.81 -12.86
CA GLN A 180 3.27 -0.19 -12.55
C GLN A 180 4.32 -1.23 -12.12
N SER A 181 3.97 -2.12 -11.19
CA SER A 181 4.91 -3.12 -10.68
C SER A 181 5.42 -4.06 -11.78
N ALA A 182 4.54 -4.51 -12.69
CA ALA A 182 4.93 -5.37 -13.79
C ALA A 182 5.89 -4.68 -14.76
N LEU A 183 5.51 -3.49 -15.21
CA LEU A 183 6.28 -2.74 -16.21
C LEU A 183 7.62 -2.27 -15.66
N GLU A 184 7.64 -1.81 -14.41
CA GLU A 184 8.88 -1.35 -13.79
C GLU A 184 9.81 -2.52 -13.43
N SER A 185 9.28 -3.66 -12.97
CA SER A 185 10.07 -4.89 -12.80
C SER A 185 10.66 -5.37 -14.12
N ALA A 186 9.93 -5.27 -15.24
CA ALA A 186 10.43 -5.64 -16.55
C ALA A 186 11.61 -4.75 -16.99
N ALA A 187 11.50 -3.43 -16.77
CA ALA A 187 12.59 -2.50 -17.05
C ALA A 187 13.83 -2.83 -16.21
N LEU A 188 13.66 -3.03 -14.91
CA LEU A 188 14.75 -3.36 -13.99
C LEU A 188 15.39 -4.73 -14.29
N LEU A 189 14.60 -5.74 -14.66
CA LEU A 189 15.11 -7.05 -15.07
C LEU A 189 15.97 -6.94 -16.34
N LYS A 190 15.52 -6.18 -17.35
CA LYS A 190 16.30 -5.91 -18.55
C LYS A 190 17.59 -5.18 -18.22
N GLU A 191 17.54 -4.14 -17.42
CA GLU A 191 18.70 -3.39 -16.96
C GLU A 191 19.71 -4.27 -16.17
N ALA A 192 19.19 -5.29 -15.46
CA ALA A 192 19.99 -6.30 -14.77
C ALA A 192 20.55 -7.39 -15.69
N GLY A 193 20.21 -7.41 -16.99
CA GLY A 193 20.67 -8.39 -17.97
C GLY A 193 19.87 -9.69 -18.01
N ALA A 194 18.60 -9.67 -17.59
CA ALA A 194 17.63 -10.74 -17.82
C ALA A 194 16.91 -10.55 -19.17
N GLU A 195 16.16 -11.57 -19.60
CA GLU A 195 15.29 -11.56 -20.77
C GLU A 195 13.81 -11.53 -20.32
N PRO A 196 13.24 -10.33 -20.01
CA PRO A 196 11.87 -10.24 -19.54
C PRO A 196 10.84 -10.28 -20.68
N GLU A 197 9.72 -11.01 -20.47
CA GLU A 197 8.48 -10.90 -21.24
C GLU A 197 7.32 -10.56 -20.33
N VAL A 198 6.60 -9.45 -20.61
CA VAL A 198 5.41 -9.08 -19.84
C VAL A 198 4.18 -9.69 -20.46
N LEU A 199 3.46 -10.52 -19.71
CA LEU A 199 2.20 -11.15 -20.13
C LEU A 199 1.02 -10.37 -19.52
N VAL A 200 0.24 -9.73 -20.38
CA VAL A 200 -0.88 -8.87 -19.99
C VAL A 200 -2.18 -9.49 -20.50
N ARG A 201 -3.12 -9.77 -19.61
CA ARG A 201 -4.43 -10.35 -20.00
C ARG A 201 -5.32 -9.37 -20.80
N GLU A 202 -5.12 -8.07 -20.59
CA GLU A 202 -5.88 -7.02 -21.28
C GLU A 202 -5.32 -6.78 -22.68
N ALA A 203 -6.18 -6.35 -23.62
CA ALA A 203 -5.77 -6.04 -24.99
C ALA A 203 -4.95 -4.75 -25.13
N SER A 204 -4.86 -3.95 -24.06
CA SER A 204 -4.11 -2.70 -24.07
C SER A 204 -3.55 -2.37 -22.68
N LEU A 205 -2.48 -1.57 -22.66
CA LEU A 205 -1.93 -1.00 -21.43
C LEU A 205 -2.54 0.37 -21.13
N ASN A 206 -2.88 0.59 -19.86
CA ASN A 206 -3.23 1.92 -19.39
C ASN A 206 -1.96 2.68 -18.96
N TRP A 207 -1.91 3.97 -19.27
CA TRP A 207 -0.80 4.84 -18.88
C TRP A 207 -1.29 6.06 -18.12
N VAL A 208 -0.61 6.37 -17.01
CA VAL A 208 -0.83 7.59 -16.23
C VAL A 208 0.18 8.64 -16.67
N GLY A 209 -0.29 9.89 -16.80
CA GLY A 209 0.58 11.03 -17.19
C GLY A 209 0.67 11.29 -18.70
N LEU A 210 0.01 10.48 -19.56
CA LEU A 210 -0.08 10.79 -21.00
C LEU A 210 -0.88 12.04 -21.32
N HIS A 211 -1.87 12.37 -20.49
CA HIS A 211 -2.71 13.58 -20.65
C HIS A 211 -2.17 14.78 -19.86
N ALA A 212 -0.84 14.87 -19.74
CA ALA A 212 -0.15 15.98 -19.07
C ALA A 212 -0.50 17.38 -19.61
N ARG A 213 -1.18 17.48 -20.77
CA ARG A 213 -1.67 18.76 -21.32
C ARG A 213 -2.65 19.45 -20.37
N LEU A 214 -3.54 18.72 -19.69
CA LEU A 214 -4.47 19.27 -18.71
C LEU A 214 -3.75 19.70 -17.41
N HIS A 215 -2.68 19.01 -17.02
CA HIS A 215 -1.82 19.44 -15.91
C HIS A 215 -0.98 20.67 -16.24
N ARG A 216 -0.71 20.95 -17.54
CA ARG A 216 0.04 22.13 -18.02
C ARG A 216 -0.80 23.41 -18.08
N LEU A 217 -2.11 23.34 -17.83
CA LEU A 217 -3.02 24.51 -17.84
C LEU A 217 -2.86 25.41 -16.60
N GLY A 218 -1.78 25.29 -15.83
CA GLY A 218 -1.48 26.15 -14.68
C GLY A 218 -2.60 26.12 -13.63
N PRO A 219 -3.07 27.27 -13.11
CA PRO A 219 -4.10 27.33 -12.06
C PRO A 219 -5.43 26.66 -12.44
N ILE A 220 -5.76 26.58 -13.73
CA ILE A 220 -7.00 25.95 -14.24
C ILE A 220 -6.99 24.44 -14.02
N SER A 221 -5.81 23.80 -13.97
CA SER A 221 -5.71 22.37 -13.67
C SER A 221 -6.27 22.01 -12.28
N LYS A 222 -6.19 22.93 -11.31
CA LYS A 222 -6.74 22.79 -9.96
C LYS A 222 -8.29 22.69 -9.95
N LEU A 223 -8.96 23.12 -11.03
CA LEU A 223 -10.40 22.93 -11.18
C LEU A 223 -10.76 21.45 -11.45
N PHE A 224 -9.88 20.69 -12.10
CA PHE A 224 -10.13 19.32 -12.53
C PHE A 224 -9.44 18.26 -11.67
N TYR A 225 -8.33 18.62 -11.02
CA TYR A 225 -7.55 17.73 -10.17
C TYR A 225 -7.45 18.25 -8.75
N SER A 226 -7.51 17.35 -7.78
CA SER A 226 -7.15 17.69 -6.39
C SER A 226 -5.62 17.65 -6.23
N ASN A 227 -5.10 18.36 -5.25
CA ASN A 227 -3.68 18.29 -4.89
C ASN A 227 -3.23 16.87 -4.50
N ARG A 228 -4.16 15.96 -4.23
CA ARG A 228 -3.90 14.53 -3.89
C ARG A 228 -3.78 13.65 -5.12
N ASP A 229 -4.15 14.16 -6.30
CA ASP A 229 -3.99 13.59 -7.65
C ASP A 229 -4.29 12.07 -7.77
N VAL A 230 -5.38 11.61 -7.14
CA VAL A 230 -5.84 10.23 -7.21
C VAL A 230 -7.03 10.12 -8.13
N GLY A 231 -6.86 9.43 -9.27
CA GLY A 231 -7.90 9.21 -10.27
C GLY A 231 -7.93 10.25 -11.41
N PRO A 232 -8.73 10.01 -12.47
CA PRO A 232 -8.83 10.90 -13.63
C PRO A 232 -9.51 12.23 -13.29
N ALA A 233 -9.40 13.19 -14.21
CA ALA A 233 -10.02 14.52 -14.10
C ALA A 233 -11.50 14.44 -13.67
N GLY A 234 -11.93 15.29 -12.76
CA GLY A 234 -13.29 15.33 -12.19
C GLY A 234 -13.51 14.30 -11.06
N ILE A 235 -13.08 13.06 -11.24
CA ILE A 235 -13.17 11.99 -10.21
C ILE A 235 -12.18 12.26 -9.06
N SER A 236 -11.03 12.84 -9.36
CA SER A 236 -9.97 13.11 -8.37
C SER A 236 -10.45 13.93 -7.16
N LYS A 237 -11.34 14.90 -7.36
CA LYS A 237 -11.90 15.69 -6.24
C LYS A 237 -12.81 14.89 -5.34
N LEU A 238 -13.65 14.02 -5.92
CA LEU A 238 -14.53 13.14 -5.16
C LEU A 238 -13.72 12.12 -4.35
N VAL A 239 -12.71 11.54 -4.96
CA VAL A 239 -11.79 10.59 -4.30
C VAL A 239 -11.02 11.26 -3.16
N ALA A 240 -10.66 12.53 -3.31
CA ALA A 240 -9.99 13.33 -2.29
C ALA A 240 -10.90 13.71 -1.09
N ALA A 241 -12.20 13.44 -1.16
CA ALA A 241 -13.19 13.73 -0.13
C ALA A 241 -13.88 12.44 0.37
N PRO A 242 -13.20 11.56 1.16
CA PRO A 242 -13.72 10.24 1.54
C PRO A 242 -15.06 10.28 2.27
N HIS A 243 -15.34 11.32 3.08
CA HIS A 243 -16.64 11.48 3.73
C HIS A 243 -17.80 11.71 2.76
N LEU A 244 -17.55 12.43 1.65
CA LEU A 244 -18.52 12.61 0.59
C LEU A 244 -18.64 11.33 -0.24
N PHE A 245 -17.50 10.71 -0.59
CA PHE A 245 -17.43 9.47 -1.36
C PHE A 245 -18.29 8.35 -0.74
N ARG A 246 -18.25 8.19 0.59
CA ARG A 246 -19.06 7.18 1.32
C ARG A 246 -20.57 7.35 1.24
N ARG A 247 -21.07 8.52 0.84
CA ARG A 247 -22.53 8.81 0.76
C ARG A 247 -23.16 8.33 -0.54
N PHE A 248 -22.34 8.02 -1.55
CA PHE A 248 -22.84 7.55 -2.83
C PHE A 248 -23.25 6.07 -2.77
N PRO A 249 -24.14 5.60 -3.67
CA PRO A 249 -24.48 4.19 -3.81
C PRO A 249 -23.23 3.34 -4.08
N ARG A 250 -23.20 2.09 -3.61
CA ARG A 250 -22.05 1.21 -3.69
C ARG A 250 -21.58 0.99 -5.13
N GLU A 251 -22.50 0.75 -6.05
CA GLU A 251 -22.16 0.57 -7.48
C GLU A 251 -21.40 1.75 -8.07
N PHE A 252 -21.77 2.97 -7.67
CA PHE A 252 -21.04 4.16 -8.10
C PHE A 252 -19.66 4.23 -7.46
N GLN A 253 -19.56 3.92 -6.15
CA GLN A 253 -18.26 3.86 -5.47
C GLN A 253 -17.32 2.87 -6.13
N ASP A 254 -17.81 1.68 -6.51
CA ASP A 254 -17.01 0.64 -7.15
C ASP A 254 -16.52 1.04 -8.53
N LYS A 255 -17.38 1.67 -9.34
CA LYS A 255 -17.00 2.22 -10.65
C LYS A 255 -15.91 3.30 -10.53
N VAL A 256 -16.04 4.18 -9.57
CA VAL A 256 -15.06 5.24 -9.31
C VAL A 256 -13.76 4.66 -8.78
N ALA A 257 -13.82 3.73 -7.81
CA ALA A 257 -12.66 3.05 -7.25
C ALA A 257 -11.88 2.30 -8.34
N TYR A 258 -12.57 1.51 -9.17
CA TYR A 258 -11.94 0.80 -10.28
C TYR A 258 -11.18 1.76 -11.21
N ARG A 259 -11.80 2.89 -11.62
CA ARG A 259 -11.15 3.89 -12.48
C ARG A 259 -9.93 4.55 -11.83
N ALA A 260 -9.97 4.76 -10.51
CA ALA A 260 -8.89 5.40 -9.76
C ALA A 260 -7.66 4.50 -9.56
N ILE A 261 -7.86 3.18 -9.38
CA ILE A 261 -6.81 2.24 -9.00
C ILE A 261 -6.54 1.13 -10.03
N ARG A 262 -7.16 1.21 -11.23
CA ARG A 262 -6.93 0.22 -12.27
C ARG A 262 -5.43 0.06 -12.59
N PRO A 263 -4.99 -1.14 -13.02
CA PRO A 263 -3.62 -1.35 -13.43
C PRO A 263 -3.20 -0.36 -14.52
N ALA A 264 -2.11 0.37 -14.28
CA ALA A 264 -1.57 1.34 -15.22
C ALA A 264 -0.08 1.56 -14.95
N GLY A 265 0.71 1.77 -16.01
CA GLY A 265 2.09 2.23 -15.92
C GLY A 265 2.20 3.75 -15.94
N ALA A 266 3.24 4.29 -15.33
CA ALA A 266 3.57 5.70 -15.49
C ALA A 266 4.22 5.95 -16.87
N ALA A 267 3.87 7.07 -17.52
CA ALA A 267 4.35 7.38 -18.87
C ALA A 267 5.89 7.48 -18.95
N TRP A 268 6.54 7.89 -17.86
CA TRP A 268 8.00 7.98 -17.77
C TRP A 268 8.72 6.62 -17.86
N LEU A 269 8.02 5.48 -17.66
CA LEU A 269 8.59 4.14 -17.86
C LEU A 269 8.78 3.75 -19.34
N ARG A 270 8.07 4.39 -20.26
CA ARG A 270 8.09 4.00 -21.68
C ARG A 270 9.48 3.88 -22.27
N PRO A 271 10.40 4.87 -22.08
CA PRO A 271 11.75 4.75 -22.60
C PRO A 271 12.54 3.56 -22.02
N ARG A 272 12.35 3.24 -20.72
CA ARG A 272 13.02 2.12 -20.05
C ARG A 272 12.54 0.75 -20.53
N LEU A 273 11.34 0.69 -21.14
CA LEU A 273 10.74 -0.52 -21.71
C LEU A 273 11.12 -0.76 -23.17
N ALA A 274 11.93 0.12 -23.77
CA ALA A 274 12.40 -0.09 -25.16
C ALA A 274 13.09 -1.45 -25.28
N GLY A 275 12.61 -2.30 -26.23
CA GLY A 275 13.10 -3.67 -26.44
C GLY A 275 12.70 -4.70 -25.37
N VAL A 276 11.79 -4.38 -24.44
CA VAL A 276 11.11 -5.38 -23.62
C VAL A 276 9.92 -5.94 -24.41
N LYS A 277 9.82 -7.26 -24.48
CA LYS A 277 8.65 -7.91 -25.08
C LYS A 277 7.42 -7.77 -24.20
N ILE A 278 6.35 -7.17 -24.72
CA ILE A 278 5.07 -7.00 -24.03
C ILE A 278 3.99 -7.68 -24.87
N SER A 279 3.43 -8.77 -24.35
CA SER A 279 2.40 -9.58 -24.98
C SER A 279 1.04 -9.23 -24.39
N LEU A 280 0.20 -8.56 -25.18
CA LEU A 280 -1.14 -8.09 -24.79
C LEU A 280 -2.21 -9.11 -25.17
N GLY A 281 -3.31 -9.20 -24.41
CA GLY A 281 -4.40 -10.14 -24.63
C GLY A 281 -4.06 -11.58 -24.19
N HIS A 282 -2.96 -11.79 -23.52
CA HIS A 282 -2.47 -13.11 -23.13
C HIS A 282 -2.80 -13.44 -21.67
N LYS A 283 -3.89 -14.16 -21.46
CA LYS A 283 -4.29 -14.67 -20.14
C LYS A 283 -3.63 -16.03 -19.90
N VAL A 284 -2.96 -16.18 -18.75
CA VAL A 284 -2.46 -17.48 -18.29
C VAL A 284 -3.64 -18.36 -17.89
N VAL A 285 -3.65 -19.60 -18.37
CA VAL A 285 -4.67 -20.61 -18.03
C VAL A 285 -4.11 -21.76 -17.21
N GLU A 286 -2.81 -22.05 -17.35
CA GLU A 286 -2.13 -23.14 -16.66
C GLU A 286 -0.66 -22.78 -16.47
N ALA A 287 -0.09 -23.25 -15.36
CA ALA A 287 1.36 -23.22 -15.12
C ALA A 287 1.78 -24.57 -14.55
N ALA A 288 2.87 -25.12 -15.08
CA ALA A 288 3.38 -26.43 -14.66
C ALA A 288 4.91 -26.43 -14.62
N GLU A 289 5.46 -27.16 -13.67
CA GLU A 289 6.89 -27.42 -13.60
C GLU A 289 7.31 -28.38 -14.72
N LYS A 290 8.39 -28.07 -15.43
CA LYS A 290 8.98 -28.89 -16.48
C LYS A 290 10.49 -28.98 -16.31
N GLY A 291 10.91 -29.94 -15.52
CA GLY A 291 12.30 -30.02 -15.06
C GLY A 291 12.66 -28.81 -14.20
N SER A 292 13.72 -28.10 -14.56
CA SER A 292 14.15 -26.86 -13.86
C SER A 292 13.45 -25.60 -14.36
N LEU A 293 12.54 -25.71 -15.33
CA LEU A 293 11.85 -24.60 -15.98
C LEU A 293 10.38 -24.59 -15.63
N LEU A 294 9.75 -23.44 -15.84
CA LEU A 294 8.30 -23.25 -15.73
C LEU A 294 7.68 -23.19 -17.12
N GLN A 295 6.73 -24.07 -17.40
CA GLN A 295 5.86 -23.98 -18.57
C GLN A 295 4.62 -23.19 -18.21
N ILE A 296 4.31 -22.16 -18.99
CA ILE A 296 3.13 -21.30 -18.85
C ILE A 296 2.29 -21.42 -20.11
N LYS A 297 1.06 -21.92 -20.00
CA LYS A 297 0.11 -22.03 -21.09
C LYS A 297 -0.83 -20.84 -21.11
N LEU A 298 -1.02 -20.25 -22.28
CA LEU A 298 -1.85 -19.08 -22.50
C LEU A 298 -3.20 -19.47 -23.11
N GLN A 299 -4.18 -18.60 -22.98
CA GLN A 299 -5.57 -18.87 -23.44
C GLN A 299 -5.67 -19.12 -24.96
N ASP A 300 -4.76 -18.57 -25.76
CA ASP A 300 -4.67 -18.77 -27.21
C ASP A 300 -3.98 -20.11 -27.60
N GLY A 301 -3.64 -20.93 -26.63
CA GLY A 301 -2.95 -22.22 -26.83
C GLY A 301 -1.43 -22.11 -26.94
N THR A 302 -0.87 -20.90 -27.01
CA THR A 302 0.58 -20.73 -27.04
C THR A 302 1.20 -20.98 -25.65
N GLU A 303 2.46 -21.36 -25.63
CA GLU A 303 3.18 -21.68 -24.42
C GLU A 303 4.44 -20.82 -24.27
N ARG A 304 4.87 -20.65 -23.03
CA ARG A 304 6.15 -20.05 -22.66
C ARG A 304 6.92 -21.03 -21.77
N LEU A 305 8.18 -21.24 -22.08
CA LEU A 305 9.11 -21.99 -21.23
C LEU A 305 10.14 -20.99 -20.70
N VAL A 306 10.16 -20.79 -19.38
CA VAL A 306 10.94 -19.75 -18.73
C VAL A 306 11.66 -20.26 -17.48
N ASP A 307 12.74 -19.59 -17.10
CA ASP A 307 13.47 -19.92 -15.87
C ASP A 307 12.70 -19.48 -14.63
N HIS A 308 11.89 -18.40 -14.74
CA HIS A 308 11.15 -17.87 -13.61
C HIS A 308 9.92 -17.08 -14.07
N CYS A 309 8.89 -17.09 -13.23
CA CYS A 309 7.71 -16.24 -13.38
C CYS A 309 7.62 -15.24 -12.22
N LEU A 310 7.66 -13.94 -12.53
CA LEU A 310 7.47 -12.87 -11.57
C LEU A 310 6.00 -12.43 -11.56
N LEU A 311 5.32 -12.70 -10.45
CA LEU A 311 3.91 -12.34 -10.26
C LEU A 311 3.80 -10.88 -9.83
N ALA A 312 3.49 -9.98 -10.75
CA ALA A 312 3.18 -8.58 -10.49
C ALA A 312 1.65 -8.35 -10.49
N THR A 313 0.95 -9.26 -9.86
CA THR A 313 -0.51 -9.45 -9.87
C THR A 313 -1.25 -8.59 -8.84
N GLY A 314 -0.50 -7.76 -8.11
CA GLY A 314 -1.04 -6.83 -7.14
C GLY A 314 -1.39 -7.49 -5.80
N PHE A 315 -2.33 -6.86 -5.08
CA PHE A 315 -2.61 -7.21 -3.68
C PHE A 315 -4.13 -7.34 -3.50
N ARG A 316 -4.56 -8.43 -2.87
CA ARG A 316 -5.96 -8.64 -2.45
C ARG A 316 -6.04 -8.59 -0.94
N VAL A 317 -6.87 -7.70 -0.42
CA VAL A 317 -7.10 -7.62 1.03
C VAL A 317 -7.81 -8.89 1.48
N ASP A 318 -7.23 -9.52 2.48
CA ASP A 318 -7.79 -10.65 3.20
C ASP A 318 -7.27 -10.60 4.64
N LEU A 319 -8.12 -10.23 5.57
CA LEU A 319 -7.71 -10.03 6.96
C LEU A 319 -7.26 -11.32 7.65
N SER A 320 -7.62 -12.50 7.14
CA SER A 320 -7.13 -13.78 7.66
C SER A 320 -5.60 -13.94 7.54
N LEU A 321 -4.98 -13.17 6.62
CA LEU A 321 -3.53 -13.13 6.44
C LEU A 321 -2.79 -12.30 7.50
N TYR A 322 -3.52 -11.59 8.37
CA TYR A 322 -2.92 -10.93 9.53
C TYR A 322 -2.74 -11.93 10.69
N ALA A 323 -1.67 -12.72 10.63
CA ALA A 323 -1.37 -13.79 11.59
C ALA A 323 -1.32 -13.33 13.06
N PHE A 324 -1.12 -12.03 13.31
CA PHE A 324 -1.13 -11.46 14.65
C PHE A 324 -2.55 -11.20 15.20
N LEU A 325 -3.59 -11.22 14.38
CA LEU A 325 -4.97 -11.15 14.87
C LEU A 325 -5.43 -12.54 15.32
N ALA A 326 -5.90 -12.65 16.56
CA ALA A 326 -6.40 -13.90 17.09
C ALA A 326 -7.58 -14.41 16.24
N PRO A 327 -7.72 -15.74 16.01
CA PRO A 327 -8.84 -16.30 15.25
C PRO A 327 -10.21 -15.86 15.75
N SER A 328 -10.37 -15.72 17.08
CA SER A 328 -11.61 -15.23 17.69
C SER A 328 -11.96 -13.78 17.31
N LEU A 329 -10.95 -12.89 17.08
CA LEU A 329 -11.18 -11.57 16.54
C LEU A 329 -11.56 -11.62 15.06
N LEU A 330 -10.87 -12.44 14.27
CA LEU A 330 -11.15 -12.59 12.84
C LEU A 330 -12.57 -13.07 12.57
N GLN A 331 -13.07 -13.99 13.39
CA GLN A 331 -14.47 -14.51 13.30
C GLN A 331 -15.52 -13.46 13.62
N GLN A 332 -15.23 -12.48 14.48
CA GLN A 332 -16.15 -11.41 14.87
C GLN A 332 -16.10 -10.19 13.95
N LEU A 333 -15.06 -10.09 13.09
CA LEU A 333 -14.91 -9.00 12.14
C LEU A 333 -15.97 -9.10 11.02
N ARG A 334 -16.74 -8.04 10.84
CA ARG A 334 -17.58 -7.91 9.64
C ARG A 334 -16.70 -7.52 8.46
N THR A 335 -16.73 -8.36 7.43
CA THR A 335 -15.95 -8.16 6.21
C THR A 335 -16.83 -8.24 4.97
N VAL A 336 -16.39 -7.59 3.90
CA VAL A 336 -16.95 -7.72 2.55
C VAL A 336 -15.78 -7.85 1.58
N ASP A 337 -15.75 -8.92 0.80
CA ASP A 337 -14.67 -9.23 -0.16
C ASP A 337 -13.26 -9.16 0.47
N GLY A 338 -13.14 -9.62 1.73
CA GLY A 338 -11.88 -9.60 2.49
C GLY A 338 -11.56 -8.25 3.15
N PHE A 339 -12.31 -7.18 2.87
CA PHE A 339 -12.13 -5.87 3.50
C PHE A 339 -12.96 -5.75 4.79
N PRO A 340 -12.43 -5.09 5.83
CA PRO A 340 -13.22 -4.78 7.01
C PRO A 340 -14.29 -3.71 6.69
N VAL A 341 -15.50 -3.89 7.21
CA VAL A 341 -16.52 -2.84 7.22
C VAL A 341 -16.20 -1.87 8.34
N LEU A 342 -15.87 -0.63 7.98
CA LEU A 342 -15.39 0.38 8.92
C LEU A 342 -16.37 1.53 9.12
N SER A 343 -16.53 1.91 10.37
CA SER A 343 -17.25 3.12 10.82
C SER A 343 -16.33 4.36 10.77
N ARG A 344 -16.79 5.49 11.35
CA ARG A 344 -15.96 6.68 11.52
C ARG A 344 -14.71 6.36 12.35
N GLY A 345 -13.61 7.07 12.06
CA GLY A 345 -12.33 6.81 12.70
C GLY A 345 -11.69 5.47 12.31
N PHE A 346 -12.20 4.83 11.23
CA PHE A 346 -11.71 3.55 10.74
C PHE A 346 -11.92 2.37 11.71
N GLU A 347 -12.86 2.50 12.62
CA GLU A 347 -13.19 1.46 13.60
C GLU A 347 -13.98 0.33 12.95
N SER A 348 -13.58 -0.90 13.25
CA SER A 348 -14.25 -2.12 12.76
C SER A 348 -15.52 -2.45 13.55
N SER A 349 -16.10 -3.62 13.31
CA SER A 349 -17.20 -4.18 14.14
C SER A 349 -16.74 -4.51 15.57
N ILE A 350 -15.43 -4.55 15.83
CA ILE A 350 -14.86 -4.78 17.15
C ILE A 350 -14.47 -3.42 17.74
N PRO A 351 -15.06 -3.02 18.88
CA PRO A 351 -14.75 -1.75 19.52
C PRO A 351 -13.25 -1.62 19.82
N GLY A 352 -12.68 -0.47 19.48
CA GLY A 352 -11.26 -0.18 19.66
C GLY A 352 -10.32 -0.80 18.64
N LEU A 353 -10.78 -1.61 17.68
CA LEU A 353 -9.94 -2.16 16.61
C LEU A 353 -10.14 -1.38 15.31
N HIS A 354 -9.09 -0.69 14.86
CA HIS A 354 -9.09 0.21 13.71
C HIS A 354 -8.16 -0.30 12.60
N PHE A 355 -8.49 -0.02 11.33
CA PHE A 355 -7.66 -0.40 10.18
C PHE A 355 -7.38 0.79 9.28
N LEU A 356 -6.12 1.03 8.93
CA LEU A 356 -5.69 2.12 8.05
C LEU A 356 -5.07 1.61 6.75
N GLY A 357 -4.95 2.51 5.78
CA GLY A 357 -4.40 2.19 4.47
C GLY A 357 -5.35 1.38 3.60
N LYS A 358 -4.81 0.49 2.77
CA LYS A 358 -5.58 -0.27 1.80
C LYS A 358 -6.77 -1.04 2.39
N PRO A 359 -6.71 -1.66 3.59
CA PRO A 359 -7.89 -2.28 4.20
C PRO A 359 -9.08 -1.33 4.39
N ALA A 360 -8.82 -0.03 4.60
CA ALA A 360 -9.87 0.96 4.76
C ALA A 360 -10.49 1.44 3.44
N SER A 361 -9.93 1.06 2.29
CA SER A 361 -10.34 1.62 0.99
C SER A 361 -11.75 1.21 0.55
N TRP A 362 -12.24 0.04 0.96
CA TRP A 362 -13.63 -0.36 0.68
C TRP A 362 -14.63 0.60 1.35
N SER A 363 -14.36 0.99 2.60
CA SER A 363 -15.26 1.86 3.38
C SER A 363 -15.07 3.35 3.11
N PHE A 364 -13.85 3.81 2.76
CA PHE A 364 -13.52 5.24 2.65
C PHE A 364 -13.04 5.66 1.26
N GLY A 365 -12.95 4.74 0.32
CA GLY A 365 -12.57 5.02 -1.05
C GLY A 365 -11.07 4.87 -1.35
N PRO A 366 -10.72 5.00 -2.64
CA PRO A 366 -9.41 4.64 -3.16
C PRO A 366 -8.27 5.55 -2.67
N LEU A 367 -8.54 6.72 -2.08
CA LEU A 367 -7.52 7.58 -1.47
C LEU A 367 -6.66 6.81 -0.46
N LEU A 368 -7.26 5.87 0.27
CA LEU A 368 -6.60 5.07 1.30
C LEU A 368 -5.58 4.05 0.73
N CYS A 369 -5.51 3.89 -0.59
CA CYS A 369 -4.48 3.09 -1.25
C CYS A 369 -3.16 3.85 -1.50
N PHE A 370 -3.11 5.16 -1.20
CA PHE A 370 -2.00 6.06 -1.56
C PHE A 370 -1.43 6.77 -0.34
N VAL A 371 -0.18 7.22 -0.43
CA VAL A 371 0.49 8.00 0.64
C VAL A 371 -0.29 9.27 0.97
N SER A 372 -0.84 9.94 -0.05
CA SER A 372 -1.68 11.14 0.13
C SER A 372 -2.92 10.94 1.00
N GLY A 373 -3.32 9.68 1.26
CA GLY A 373 -4.40 9.36 2.20
C GLY A 373 -4.01 9.42 3.67
N THR A 374 -2.72 9.49 3.98
CA THR A 374 -2.21 9.50 5.36
C THR A 374 -2.66 10.72 6.17
N GLU A 375 -2.73 11.90 5.54
CA GLU A 375 -3.24 13.12 6.17
C GLU A 375 -4.69 12.95 6.61
N PHE A 376 -5.56 12.51 5.69
CA PHE A 376 -6.97 12.26 6.00
C PHE A 376 -7.13 11.19 7.10
N ALA A 377 -6.38 10.10 6.99
CA ALA A 377 -6.45 8.99 7.94
C ALA A 377 -6.03 9.41 9.35
N GLY A 378 -4.93 10.15 9.47
CA GLY A 378 -4.44 10.65 10.75
C GLY A 378 -5.41 11.63 11.41
N MET A 379 -5.90 12.60 10.65
CA MET A 379 -6.88 13.59 11.14
C MET A 379 -8.19 12.95 11.61
N GLU A 380 -8.77 12.06 10.79
CA GLU A 380 -10.06 11.42 11.11
C GLU A 380 -9.96 10.49 12.32
N LEU A 381 -8.89 9.68 12.39
CA LEU A 381 -8.62 8.83 13.53
C LEU A 381 -8.49 9.65 14.83
N ALA A 382 -7.62 10.65 14.83
CA ALA A 382 -7.37 11.49 16.00
C ALA A 382 -8.62 12.23 16.45
N ARG A 383 -9.42 12.74 15.52
CA ARG A 383 -10.69 13.41 15.80
C ARG A 383 -11.66 12.47 16.54
N VAL A 384 -11.87 11.26 16.04
CA VAL A 384 -12.83 10.31 16.62
C VAL A 384 -12.35 9.82 17.99
N VAL A 385 -11.07 9.48 18.12
CA VAL A 385 -10.50 9.02 19.40
C VAL A 385 -10.58 10.12 20.47
N LYS A 386 -10.36 11.38 20.11
CA LYS A 386 -10.47 12.53 21.04
C LYS A 386 -11.91 12.73 21.53
N HIS A 387 -12.92 12.61 20.66
CA HIS A 387 -14.32 12.80 21.03
C HIS A 387 -14.82 11.66 21.95
N SER A 388 -14.46 10.41 21.66
CA SER A 388 -14.87 9.29 22.51
C SER A 388 -14.23 9.34 23.91
N ARG A 389 -13.06 9.98 24.08
CA ARG A 389 -12.44 10.22 25.40
C ARG A 389 -13.24 11.24 26.23
N LYS A 390 -13.78 12.29 25.59
CA LYS A 390 -14.60 13.30 26.29
C LYS A 390 -15.91 12.72 26.78
N ALA A 391 -16.56 11.85 26.00
CA ALA A 391 -17.81 11.20 26.37
C ALA A 391 -17.67 10.26 27.61
N THR A 392 -16.52 9.59 27.73
CA THR A 392 -16.24 8.72 28.90
C THR A 392 -15.86 9.50 30.16
N ASN A 393 -15.23 10.68 30.04
CA ASN A 393 -14.83 11.50 31.20
C ASN A 393 -15.93 12.49 31.65
N GLY A 394 -17.01 12.65 30.89
CA GLY A 394 -18.15 13.52 31.23
C GLY A 394 -19.30 12.81 31.93
N ASN A 395 -19.24 11.49 32.13
CA ASN A 395 -20.25 10.66 32.83
C ASN A 395 -19.69 10.06 34.14
N GLY A 396 -18.62 10.63 34.67
CA GLY A 396 -18.04 10.26 35.95
C GLY A 396 -18.22 11.33 37.01
#